data_9ffaea1d3d6215cdf44bf65584012999
#
_entry.id   9ffaea1d3d6215cdf44bf65584012999
#
_cell.length_a   1.000
_cell.length_b   1.000
_cell.length_c   1.000
_cell.angle_alpha   90.00
_cell.angle_beta   90.00
_cell.angle_gamma   90.00
#
_symmetry.space_group_name_H-M   'P 1'
#
loop_
_entity.id
_entity.type
_entity.pdbx_description
1 polymer ?
#
loop_
_entity_poly.entity_id
_entity_poly.type
_entity_poly.pdbx_seq_one_letter_code
_entity_poly.pdbx_strand_id
1 'polypeptide(L)'
;MKIIIKMTITFIFLLLPFYVYGQNYADMIIIEKSERVLKILKEGKVIKTYSIALGFEPIGHKQNQGDGKTPEGLYYINKKLFNSDFHIALQISYPNKWDIRKAQIRNISPGGSIMIHGQSNKINSTLDLDWTNGCIAVTNTEIEEISKFVRIQTPIYIKK
;
A
#
# COMPACT_ATOMS: atom_id res chain seq x y z
N MET A 1 32.36 65.12 -32.72
CA MET A 1 32.60 64.27 -31.51
C MET A 1 31.35 63.50 -31.17
N LYS A 2 31.30 62.18 -31.59
CA LYS A 2 30.12 61.34 -31.37
C LYS A 2 30.28 60.57 -30.06
N ILE A 3 29.43 60.81 -29.10
CA ILE A 3 29.38 60.12 -27.83
C ILE A 3 28.60 58.82 -28.04
N ILE A 4 29.29 57.67 -27.92
CA ILE A 4 28.67 56.35 -27.94
C ILE A 4 28.32 55.97 -26.47
N ILE A 5 27.02 56.01 -26.13
CA ILE A 5 26.51 55.53 -24.86
C ILE A 5 26.43 53.99 -24.94
N LYS A 6 27.32 53.29 -24.23
CA LYS A 6 27.22 51.83 -24.03
C LYS A 6 26.15 51.54 -22.97
N MET A 7 25.02 51.02 -23.43
CA MET A 7 23.96 50.54 -22.55
C MET A 7 24.30 49.11 -22.11
N THR A 8 24.74 48.96 -20.87
CA THR A 8 24.95 47.65 -20.23
C THR A 8 23.61 47.10 -19.75
N ILE A 9 23.11 46.08 -20.42
CA ILE A 9 21.92 45.34 -19.98
C ILE A 9 22.34 44.38 -18.87
N THR A 10 22.03 44.71 -17.61
CA THR A 10 22.22 43.82 -16.46
C THR A 10 21.06 42.81 -16.39
N PHE A 11 21.35 41.57 -16.72
CA PHE A 11 20.40 40.47 -16.66
C PHE A 11 20.28 40.05 -15.18
N ILE A 12 19.25 40.51 -14.50
CA ILE A 12 18.93 40.08 -13.13
C ILE A 12 18.25 38.69 -13.22
N PHE A 13 19.03 37.62 -12.92
CA PHE A 13 18.50 36.28 -12.77
C PHE A 13 17.72 36.22 -11.44
N LEU A 14 16.41 36.34 -11.52
CA LEU A 14 15.52 36.13 -10.37
C LEU A 14 15.53 34.63 -10.05
N LEU A 15 16.34 34.23 -9.06
CA LEU A 15 16.29 32.89 -8.47
C LEU A 15 14.98 32.76 -7.68
N LEU A 16 13.89 32.37 -8.35
CA LEU A 16 12.69 31.95 -7.68
C LEU A 16 12.97 30.63 -6.93
N PRO A 17 12.74 30.57 -5.62
CA PRO A 17 12.87 29.31 -4.90
C PRO A 17 11.82 28.33 -5.46
N PHE A 18 12.27 27.28 -6.13
CA PHE A 18 11.42 26.15 -6.46
C PHE A 18 11.03 25.46 -5.15
N TYR A 19 9.87 25.79 -4.62
CA TYR A 19 9.24 24.99 -3.59
C TYR A 19 8.85 23.65 -4.22
N VAL A 20 9.72 22.67 -4.11
CA VAL A 20 9.38 21.27 -4.37
C VAL A 20 8.40 20.87 -3.28
N TYR A 21 7.11 20.90 -3.58
CA TYR A 21 6.10 20.25 -2.76
C TYR A 21 6.43 18.76 -2.75
N GLY A 22 7.15 18.32 -1.75
CA GLY A 22 7.42 16.90 -1.53
C GLY A 22 6.09 16.18 -1.38
N GLN A 23 5.74 15.32 -2.36
CA GLN A 23 4.53 14.54 -2.26
C GLN A 23 4.60 13.69 -1.00
N ASN A 24 3.52 13.68 -0.24
CA ASN A 24 3.45 13.15 1.13
C ASN A 24 3.26 11.63 1.12
N TYR A 25 4.12 10.90 0.36
CA TYR A 25 4.06 9.45 0.28
C TYR A 25 4.58 8.77 1.54
N ALA A 26 3.97 7.64 1.84
CA ALA A 26 4.36 6.75 2.92
C ALA A 26 5.70 6.07 2.61
N ASP A 27 6.51 5.91 3.64
CA ASP A 27 7.75 5.11 3.57
C ASP A 27 7.47 3.63 3.77
N MET A 28 6.43 3.30 4.56
CA MET A 28 6.05 1.93 4.90
C MET A 28 4.59 1.83 5.32
N ILE A 29 4.00 0.68 5.05
CA ILE A 29 2.74 0.22 5.65
C ILE A 29 3.08 -0.85 6.68
N ILE A 30 2.47 -0.81 7.86
CA ILE A 30 2.52 -1.90 8.83
C ILE A 30 1.11 -2.44 9.04
N ILE A 31 0.97 -3.75 8.95
CA ILE A 31 -0.23 -4.49 9.33
C ILE A 31 0.07 -5.24 10.63
N GLU A 32 -0.71 -5.02 11.66
CA GLU A 32 -0.70 -5.77 12.91
C GLU A 32 -1.96 -6.63 12.95
N LYS A 33 -1.82 -7.90 12.58
CA LYS A 33 -2.96 -8.83 12.41
C LYS A 33 -3.71 -9.08 13.71
N SER A 34 -3.00 -9.25 14.82
CA SER A 34 -3.61 -9.46 16.14
C SER A 34 -4.48 -8.29 16.59
N GLU A 35 -4.11 -7.08 16.23
CA GLU A 35 -4.81 -5.84 16.61
C GLU A 35 -5.86 -5.40 15.57
N ARG A 36 -5.87 -6.02 14.40
CA ARG A 36 -6.71 -5.61 13.26
C ARG A 36 -6.49 -4.15 12.87
N VAL A 37 -5.21 -3.74 12.77
CA VAL A 37 -4.86 -2.37 12.36
C VAL A 37 -3.88 -2.33 11.21
N LEU A 38 -4.07 -1.32 10.36
CA LEU A 38 -3.15 -0.87 9.32
C LEU A 38 -2.59 0.49 9.72
N LYS A 39 -1.27 0.63 9.76
CA LYS A 39 -0.58 1.89 10.06
C LYS A 39 0.18 2.37 8.83
N ILE A 40 0.05 3.64 8.50
CA ILE A 40 0.85 4.33 7.48
C ILE A 40 1.97 5.07 8.18
N LEU A 41 3.20 4.81 7.77
CA LEU A 41 4.40 5.45 8.32
C LEU A 41 5.02 6.41 7.33
N LYS A 42 5.49 7.54 7.86
CA LYS A 42 6.35 8.51 7.18
C LYS A 42 7.44 8.99 8.12
N GLU A 43 8.70 9.01 7.66
CA GLU A 43 9.87 9.40 8.46
C GLU A 43 9.93 8.65 9.81
N GLY A 44 9.59 7.34 9.77
CA GLY A 44 9.55 6.46 10.94
C GLY A 44 8.39 6.73 11.92
N LYS A 45 7.51 7.69 11.65
CA LYS A 45 6.36 8.03 12.50
C LYS A 45 5.07 7.51 11.88
N VAL A 46 4.16 7.01 12.73
CA VAL A 46 2.79 6.67 12.31
C VAL A 46 2.02 7.95 12.05
N ILE A 47 1.57 8.14 10.81
CA ILE A 47 0.79 9.31 10.39
C ILE A 47 -0.70 9.01 10.26
N LYS A 48 -1.07 7.73 10.06
CA LYS A 48 -2.46 7.26 9.98
C LYS A 48 -2.57 5.85 10.52
N THR A 49 -3.73 5.52 11.10
CA THR A 49 -4.11 4.18 11.56
C THR A 49 -5.54 3.89 11.13
N TYR A 50 -5.80 2.69 10.64
CA TYR A 50 -7.10 2.23 10.16
C TYR A 50 -7.43 0.87 10.76
N SER A 51 -8.70 0.63 11.07
CA SER A 51 -9.20 -0.71 11.40
C SER A 51 -9.30 -1.54 10.12
N ILE A 52 -9.02 -2.84 10.22
CA ILE A 52 -9.03 -3.76 9.08
C ILE A 52 -9.78 -5.03 9.39
N ALA A 53 -10.34 -5.67 8.35
CA ALA A 53 -10.70 -7.08 8.36
C ALA A 53 -9.68 -7.89 7.56
N LEU A 54 -9.48 -9.14 7.95
CA LEU A 54 -8.50 -10.06 7.37
C LEU A 54 -9.19 -11.24 6.66
N GLY A 55 -8.38 -12.22 6.29
CA GLY A 55 -8.87 -13.50 5.83
C GLY A 55 -9.60 -14.25 6.93
N PHE A 56 -10.58 -15.10 6.56
CA PHE A 56 -11.44 -15.84 7.50
C PHE A 56 -10.67 -16.79 8.43
N GLU A 57 -9.41 -17.09 8.14
CA GLU A 57 -8.48 -17.83 9.00
C GLU A 57 -7.27 -16.94 9.32
N PRO A 58 -7.40 -15.94 10.23
CA PRO A 58 -6.43 -14.87 10.36
C PRO A 58 -5.11 -15.26 11.03
N ILE A 59 -5.07 -16.41 11.73
CA ILE A 59 -3.92 -16.81 12.54
C ILE A 59 -2.87 -17.50 11.67
N GLY A 60 -1.63 -17.01 11.75
CA GLY A 60 -0.48 -17.57 11.05
C GLY A 60 -0.30 -17.07 9.62
N HIS A 61 0.82 -17.43 9.04
CA HIS A 61 1.21 -17.04 7.70
C HIS A 61 0.46 -17.84 6.63
N LYS A 62 0.07 -17.16 5.54
CA LYS A 62 -0.50 -17.80 4.35
C LYS A 62 0.49 -18.77 3.71
N GLN A 63 0.05 -20.00 3.42
CA GLN A 63 0.91 -21.05 2.89
C GLN A 63 0.42 -21.68 1.60
N ASN A 64 -0.90 -21.75 1.41
CA ASN A 64 -1.51 -22.37 0.24
C ASN A 64 -2.77 -21.63 -0.23
N GLN A 65 -3.11 -21.86 -1.48
CA GLN A 65 -4.33 -21.31 -2.05
C GLN A 65 -5.56 -21.83 -1.29
N GLY A 66 -6.49 -20.93 -0.96
CA GLY A 66 -7.74 -21.27 -0.29
C GLY A 66 -7.63 -21.43 1.24
N ASP A 67 -6.46 -21.20 1.86
CA ASP A 67 -6.30 -21.34 3.30
C ASP A 67 -6.92 -20.20 4.15
N GLY A 68 -7.50 -19.20 3.50
CA GLY A 68 -8.13 -18.07 4.18
C GLY A 68 -7.17 -17.16 4.96
N LYS A 69 -5.87 -17.38 4.84
CA LYS A 69 -4.86 -16.67 5.63
C LYS A 69 -4.32 -15.43 4.91
N THR A 70 -4.05 -14.40 5.69
CA THR A 70 -3.27 -13.24 5.24
C THR A 70 -1.78 -13.55 5.45
N PRO A 71 -0.90 -13.30 4.45
CA PRO A 71 0.53 -13.58 4.60
C PRO A 71 1.18 -12.71 5.67
N GLU A 72 2.28 -13.22 6.25
CA GLU A 72 3.14 -12.51 7.21
C GLU A 72 4.52 -12.30 6.60
N GLY A 73 5.16 -11.17 6.88
CA GLY A 73 6.47 -10.83 6.36
C GLY A 73 6.52 -9.51 5.61
N LEU A 74 7.64 -9.30 4.92
CA LEU A 74 7.88 -8.09 4.12
C LEU A 74 7.48 -8.32 2.67
N TYR A 75 6.63 -7.43 2.16
CA TYR A 75 6.16 -7.36 0.78
C TYR A 75 6.22 -5.92 0.28
N TYR A 76 5.73 -5.70 -0.94
CA TYR A 76 5.66 -4.38 -1.58
C TYR A 76 4.33 -4.21 -2.27
N ILE A 77 3.85 -2.99 -2.41
CA ILE A 77 2.71 -2.69 -3.28
C ILE A 77 3.19 -2.76 -4.72
N ASN A 78 2.66 -3.69 -5.51
CA ASN A 78 3.09 -3.89 -6.89
C ASN A 78 2.08 -3.40 -7.93
N LYS A 79 0.82 -3.17 -7.55
CA LYS A 79 -0.21 -2.67 -8.45
C LYS A 79 -1.29 -1.88 -7.69
N LYS A 80 -1.84 -0.84 -8.34
CA LYS A 80 -3.04 -0.12 -7.90
C LYS A 80 -4.15 -0.35 -8.93
N LEU A 81 -5.33 -0.73 -8.47
CA LEU A 81 -6.53 -0.96 -9.26
C LEU A 81 -7.60 0.02 -8.80
N PHE A 82 -7.98 0.98 -9.65
CA PHE A 82 -8.96 2.01 -9.32
C PHE A 82 -10.40 1.63 -9.72
N ASN A 83 -10.56 0.51 -10.40
CA ASN A 83 -11.86 -0.04 -10.78
C ASN A 83 -11.83 -1.54 -10.51
N SER A 84 -12.08 -1.94 -9.28
CA SER A 84 -12.14 -3.33 -8.84
C SER A 84 -13.53 -3.67 -8.30
N ASP A 85 -13.85 -4.96 -8.16
CA ASP A 85 -15.07 -5.43 -7.49
C ASP A 85 -15.16 -4.98 -6.02
N PHE A 86 -14.05 -4.47 -5.47
CA PHE A 86 -13.89 -3.98 -4.09
C PHE A 86 -13.50 -2.50 -4.06
N HIS A 87 -14.04 -1.70 -4.96
CA HIS A 87 -13.78 -0.28 -5.11
C HIS A 87 -12.34 -0.01 -5.59
N ILE A 88 -11.40 0.32 -4.72
CA ILE A 88 -9.98 0.43 -5.01
C ILE A 88 -9.26 -0.75 -4.38
N ALA A 89 -8.23 -1.29 -5.07
CA ALA A 89 -7.41 -2.36 -4.55
C ALA A 89 -5.91 -2.11 -4.79
N LEU A 90 -5.11 -2.34 -3.76
CA LEU A 90 -3.65 -2.25 -3.76
C LEU A 90 -3.09 -3.65 -3.63
N GLN A 91 -2.60 -4.21 -4.73
CA GLN A 91 -2.04 -5.56 -4.74
C GLN A 91 -0.67 -5.58 -4.08
N ILE A 92 -0.44 -6.54 -3.18
CA ILE A 92 0.87 -6.79 -2.58
C ILE A 92 1.65 -7.87 -3.36
N SER A 93 2.96 -7.89 -3.19
CA SER A 93 3.87 -8.78 -3.91
C SER A 93 3.91 -10.22 -3.38
N TYR A 94 2.84 -10.68 -2.71
CA TYR A 94 2.69 -12.09 -2.34
C TYR A 94 2.25 -12.92 -3.57
N PRO A 95 2.78 -14.13 -3.80
CA PRO A 95 3.88 -14.77 -3.06
C PRO A 95 5.25 -14.23 -3.47
N ASN A 96 6.16 -14.04 -2.51
CA ASN A 96 7.56 -13.74 -2.77
C ASN A 96 8.35 -15.04 -3.08
N LYS A 97 9.66 -14.92 -3.35
CA LYS A 97 10.51 -16.07 -3.70
C LYS A 97 10.55 -17.16 -2.59
N TRP A 98 10.45 -16.77 -1.33
CA TRP A 98 10.46 -17.70 -0.21
C TRP A 98 9.13 -18.43 -0.09
N ASP A 99 8.01 -17.74 -0.30
CA ASP A 99 6.67 -18.34 -0.31
C ASP A 99 6.55 -19.36 -1.43
N ILE A 100 7.03 -19.01 -2.63
CA ILE A 100 7.06 -19.92 -3.79
C ILE A 100 7.90 -21.16 -3.49
N ARG A 101 9.13 -20.98 -2.97
CA ARG A 101 10.01 -22.10 -2.65
C ARG A 101 9.43 -23.04 -1.60
N LYS A 102 8.83 -22.49 -0.54
CA LYS A 102 8.17 -23.31 0.50
C LYS A 102 6.98 -24.10 -0.08
N ALA A 103 6.19 -23.49 -0.93
CA ALA A 103 5.07 -24.16 -1.59
C ALA A 103 5.54 -25.26 -2.55
N GLN A 104 6.60 -25.03 -3.33
CA GLN A 104 7.21 -26.03 -4.21
C GLN A 104 7.72 -27.26 -3.45
N ILE A 105 8.44 -27.09 -2.33
CA ILE A 105 8.92 -28.20 -1.49
C ILE A 105 7.77 -29.07 -1.00
N ARG A 106 6.60 -28.47 -0.78
CA ARG A 106 5.39 -29.16 -0.30
C ARG A 106 4.46 -29.63 -1.43
N ASN A 107 4.84 -29.38 -2.67
CA ASN A 107 4.04 -29.66 -3.87
C ASN A 107 2.62 -29.08 -3.81
N ILE A 108 2.51 -27.82 -3.40
CA ILE A 108 1.25 -27.07 -3.30
C ILE A 108 1.34 -25.72 -4.02
N SER A 109 0.16 -25.15 -4.37
CA SER A 109 0.07 -23.76 -4.86
C SER A 109 0.03 -22.79 -3.68
N PRO A 110 0.90 -21.75 -3.60
CA PRO A 110 0.82 -20.74 -2.55
C PRO A 110 -0.41 -19.84 -2.70
N GLY A 111 -1.05 -19.85 -3.88
CA GLY A 111 -2.05 -18.85 -4.26
C GLY A 111 -1.41 -17.50 -4.58
N GLY A 112 -2.21 -16.43 -4.52
CA GLY A 112 -1.77 -15.06 -4.83
C GLY A 112 -2.92 -14.08 -4.75
N SER A 113 -2.78 -12.94 -5.44
CA SER A 113 -3.82 -11.90 -5.52
C SER A 113 -4.24 -11.36 -4.15
N ILE A 114 -3.31 -11.27 -3.22
CA ILE A 114 -3.55 -10.63 -1.91
C ILE A 114 -3.51 -9.11 -2.09
N MET A 115 -4.53 -8.43 -1.58
CA MET A 115 -4.74 -6.99 -1.77
C MET A 115 -5.13 -6.30 -0.47
N ILE A 116 -4.84 -5.01 -0.35
CA ILE A 116 -5.54 -4.09 0.53
C ILE A 116 -6.65 -3.49 -0.33
N HIS A 117 -7.92 -3.56 0.10
CA HIS A 117 -9.05 -3.13 -0.72
C HIS A 117 -10.21 -2.57 0.10
N GLY A 118 -11.11 -1.88 -0.56
CA GLY A 118 -12.36 -1.39 0.02
C GLY A 118 -13.39 -2.51 0.23
N GLN A 119 -14.62 -2.11 0.49
CA GLN A 119 -15.74 -3.02 0.67
C GLN A 119 -16.19 -3.61 -0.68
N SER A 120 -16.79 -4.79 -0.63
CA SER A 120 -17.38 -5.40 -1.80
C SER A 120 -18.56 -4.58 -2.33
N ASN A 121 -18.61 -4.34 -3.63
CA ASN A 121 -19.75 -3.70 -4.28
C ASN A 121 -21.01 -4.60 -4.31
N LYS A 122 -20.87 -5.89 -3.95
CA LYS A 122 -21.93 -6.91 -4.08
C LYS A 122 -22.42 -7.46 -2.73
N ILE A 123 -21.70 -7.22 -1.64
CA ILE A 123 -21.97 -7.83 -0.33
C ILE A 123 -21.86 -6.71 0.73
N ASN A 124 -22.80 -6.67 1.68
CA ASN A 124 -22.66 -5.87 2.89
C ASN A 124 -21.53 -6.43 3.75
N SER A 125 -20.30 -6.06 3.43
CA SER A 125 -19.12 -6.45 4.18
C SER A 125 -18.90 -5.46 5.32
N THR A 126 -18.75 -5.98 6.54
CA THR A 126 -18.38 -5.19 7.70
C THR A 126 -16.91 -5.41 8.05
N LEU A 127 -16.31 -4.52 8.83
CA LEU A 127 -14.96 -4.73 9.37
C LEU A 127 -14.96 -5.52 10.69
N ASP A 128 -16.13 -5.85 11.21
CA ASP A 128 -16.28 -6.54 12.50
C ASP A 128 -15.91 -8.04 12.44
N LEU A 129 -15.86 -8.60 11.24
CA LEU A 129 -15.53 -10.01 11.01
C LEU A 129 -14.43 -10.14 9.96
N ASP A 130 -13.54 -11.11 10.15
CA ASP A 130 -12.57 -11.52 9.13
C ASP A 130 -13.31 -12.34 8.06
N TRP A 131 -13.51 -11.78 6.89
CA TRP A 131 -14.39 -12.34 5.85
C TRP A 131 -13.72 -12.60 4.52
N THR A 132 -12.50 -12.10 4.34
CA THR A 132 -11.81 -12.20 3.06
C THR A 132 -11.17 -13.58 2.84
N ASN A 133 -10.75 -13.86 1.63
CA ASN A 133 -9.96 -15.05 1.31
C ASN A 133 -8.44 -14.85 1.51
N GLY A 134 -8.07 -13.95 2.47
CA GLY A 134 -6.68 -13.62 2.79
C GLY A 134 -6.28 -12.19 2.46
N CYS A 135 -7.14 -11.41 1.82
CA CYS A 135 -6.94 -9.98 1.61
C CYS A 135 -7.11 -9.17 2.91
N ILE A 136 -6.76 -7.90 2.84
CA ILE A 136 -6.89 -6.93 3.93
C ILE A 136 -7.96 -5.93 3.51
N ALA A 137 -9.10 -5.93 4.19
CA ALA A 137 -10.21 -5.04 3.88
C ALA A 137 -10.25 -3.83 4.80
N VAL A 138 -10.59 -2.67 4.24
CA VAL A 138 -10.88 -1.39 4.90
C VAL A 138 -12.19 -0.83 4.34
N THR A 139 -12.66 0.30 4.84
CA THR A 139 -13.80 0.98 4.22
C THR A 139 -13.42 1.62 2.88
N ASN A 140 -14.42 1.94 2.04
CA ASN A 140 -14.19 2.61 0.75
C ASN A 140 -13.49 3.96 0.92
N THR A 141 -13.90 4.75 1.90
CA THR A 141 -13.29 6.04 2.21
C THR A 141 -11.83 5.89 2.64
N GLU A 142 -11.53 4.87 3.46
CA GLU A 142 -10.17 4.61 3.93
C GLU A 142 -9.26 4.15 2.80
N ILE A 143 -9.71 3.27 1.89
CA ILE A 143 -8.85 2.84 0.77
C ILE A 143 -8.59 3.99 -0.20
N GLU A 144 -9.53 4.91 -0.38
CA GLU A 144 -9.31 6.14 -1.15
C GLU A 144 -8.21 7.00 -0.51
N GLU A 145 -8.25 7.17 0.81
CA GLU A 145 -7.23 7.91 1.55
C GLU A 145 -5.88 7.20 1.48
N ILE A 146 -5.82 5.91 1.82
CA ILE A 146 -4.61 5.08 1.77
C ILE A 146 -3.96 5.14 0.38
N SER A 147 -4.77 5.07 -0.68
CA SER A 147 -4.27 5.11 -2.06
C SER A 147 -3.51 6.40 -2.41
N LYS A 148 -3.78 7.51 -1.73
CA LYS A 148 -3.09 8.80 -1.94
C LYS A 148 -1.70 8.81 -1.29
N PHE A 149 -1.54 8.14 -0.14
CA PHE A 149 -0.25 8.04 0.55
C PHE A 149 0.67 6.98 -0.07
N VAL A 150 0.12 5.95 -0.70
CA VAL A 150 0.86 4.76 -1.14
C VAL A 150 1.22 4.88 -2.62
N ARG A 151 2.44 4.48 -2.99
CA ARG A 151 2.89 4.33 -4.39
C ARG A 151 3.31 2.89 -4.67
N ILE A 152 3.49 2.56 -5.94
CA ILE A 152 4.13 1.30 -6.34
C ILE A 152 5.50 1.21 -5.68
N GLN A 153 5.88 0.02 -5.21
CA GLN A 153 7.08 -0.28 -4.41
C GLN A 153 7.07 0.27 -2.98
N THR A 154 5.97 0.85 -2.48
CA THR A 154 5.86 1.12 -1.05
C THR A 154 5.97 -0.21 -0.28
N PRO A 155 6.92 -0.33 0.67
CA PRO A 155 7.06 -1.54 1.47
C PRO A 155 5.86 -1.71 2.41
N ILE A 156 5.47 -2.97 2.62
CA ILE A 156 4.44 -3.37 3.57
C ILE A 156 4.97 -4.50 4.45
N TYR A 157 4.95 -4.31 5.75
CA TYR A 157 5.33 -5.33 6.73
C TYR A 157 4.10 -5.81 7.47
N ILE A 158 3.81 -7.10 7.34
CA ILE A 158 2.64 -7.77 7.94
C ILE A 158 3.13 -8.61 9.11
N LYS A 159 2.74 -8.23 10.32
CA LYS A 159 3.04 -8.90 11.59
C LYS A 159 1.88 -9.81 12.00
N LYS A 160 2.19 -10.68 12.96
CA LYS A 160 1.17 -11.47 13.67
C LYS A 160 0.10 -10.59 14.28
#